data_86095b5edc8f245c01f6ebcaa109f631
#
_entry.id   86095b5edc8f245c01f6ebcaa109f631
#
_cell.length_a   1.000
_cell.length_b   1.000
_cell.length_c   1.000
_cell.angle_alpha   90.00
_cell.angle_beta   90.00
_cell.angle_gamma   90.00
#
_symmetry.space_group_name_H-M   'P 1'
#
loop_
_entity.id
_entity.type
_entity.pdbx_description
1 polymer ?
#
loop_
_entity_poly.entity_id
_entity_poly.type
_entity_poly.pdbx_seq_one_letter_code
_entity_poly.pdbx_strand_id
1 'polypeptide(L)'
;GLVGSEMCIRDSPYWDWERWEKEIDRMALYGVNMPLATVASEAIAERVWLRMGLNKEEIREFFTAPAHLPWHRMGNLNKWDGPLSDAWQQNQIALQHQILTRMRELGMQPIAPAFAGFVPEGFVQKHPDTQFRHMRWGGFDEEYNAYVLPPDSPFFEEIGKLFVEEWEKEFGENTYYLSDSFNEMELPIDKEDKEAKYKLLAEYGETIYKSIAAGNPDAVWVTQGWTFGYQHSFLS
;
A
#
# COMPACT_ATOMS: atom_id res chain seq x y z
N GLY A 1 -11.65 6.54 16.04
CA GLY A 1 -12.12 6.77 14.67
C GLY A 1 -10.95 7.05 13.75
N LEU A 2 -10.88 6.34 12.63
CA LEU A 2 -9.97 6.65 11.53
C LEU A 2 -10.36 8.02 10.97
N VAL A 3 -9.60 9.06 11.27
CA VAL A 3 -9.73 10.36 10.64
C VAL A 3 -8.47 10.59 9.82
N GLY A 4 -8.43 9.99 8.63
CA GLY A 4 -7.66 10.56 7.56
C GLY A 4 -8.63 11.32 6.68
N SER A 5 -8.68 12.64 6.77
CA SER A 5 -9.38 13.38 5.73
C SER A 5 -8.64 13.15 4.41
N GLU A 6 -9.37 13.09 3.30
CA GLU A 6 -8.75 13.01 1.95
C GLU A 6 -7.68 14.09 1.73
N MET A 7 -7.83 15.26 2.34
CA MET A 7 -6.83 16.34 2.33
C MET A 7 -5.49 15.92 2.94
N CYS A 8 -5.49 15.22 4.08
CA CYS A 8 -4.24 14.77 4.71
C CYS A 8 -3.50 13.74 3.84
N ILE A 9 -4.22 12.89 3.13
CA ILE A 9 -3.63 11.89 2.22
C ILE A 9 -3.02 12.58 0.99
N ARG A 10 -3.70 13.55 0.40
CA ARG A 10 -3.26 14.23 -0.83
C ARG A 10 -2.06 15.15 -0.62
N ASP A 11 -2.05 15.90 0.49
CA ASP A 11 -1.03 16.91 0.75
C ASP A 11 0.21 16.36 1.46
N SER A 12 0.06 15.21 2.15
CA SER A 12 1.11 14.62 2.98
C SER A 12 2.44 14.31 2.29
N PRO A 13 2.51 14.00 0.99
CA PRO A 13 3.78 13.82 0.30
C PRO A 13 4.70 15.04 0.28
N TYR A 14 4.14 16.24 0.53
CA TYR A 14 4.87 17.51 0.58
C TYR A 14 5.10 18.05 1.99
N TRP A 15 4.61 17.35 3.00
CA TRP A 15 4.78 17.81 4.36
C TRP A 15 6.19 17.53 4.88
N ASP A 16 6.78 18.56 5.47
CA ASP A 16 8.01 18.45 6.27
C ASP A 16 7.70 18.00 7.70
N TRP A 17 8.74 17.85 8.49
CA TRP A 17 8.60 17.42 9.88
C TRP A 17 7.74 18.41 10.71
N GLU A 18 7.91 19.71 10.55
CA GLU A 18 7.16 20.72 11.31
C GLU A 18 5.65 20.59 11.07
N ARG A 19 5.26 20.31 9.81
CA ARG A 19 3.85 20.09 9.47
C ARG A 19 3.32 18.78 10.03
N TRP A 20 4.10 17.70 9.92
CA TRP A 20 3.72 16.40 10.47
C TRP A 20 3.59 16.42 11.99
N GLU A 21 4.52 17.03 12.72
CA GLU A 21 4.48 17.15 14.18
C GLU A 21 3.18 17.82 14.63
N LYS A 22 2.84 18.97 14.04
CA LYS A 22 1.58 19.66 14.33
C LYS A 22 0.34 18.82 14.06
N GLU A 23 0.33 18.03 12.99
CA GLU A 23 -0.81 17.19 12.66
C GLU A 23 -0.92 15.98 13.60
N ILE A 24 0.19 15.36 13.97
CA ILE A 24 0.22 14.27 14.95
C ILE A 24 -0.27 14.77 16.33
N ASP A 25 0.20 15.92 16.78
CA ASP A 25 -0.26 16.53 18.04
C ASP A 25 -1.76 16.85 17.99
N ARG A 26 -2.25 17.36 16.85
CA ARG A 26 -3.69 17.56 16.62
C ARG A 26 -4.46 16.25 16.68
N MET A 27 -3.99 15.18 16.01
CA MET A 27 -4.61 13.86 16.09
C MET A 27 -4.74 13.39 17.54
N ALA A 28 -3.69 13.57 18.35
CA ALA A 28 -3.70 13.22 19.77
C ALA A 28 -4.79 14.00 20.54
N LEU A 29 -4.89 15.30 20.31
CA LEU A 29 -5.92 16.15 20.95
C LEU A 29 -7.35 15.73 20.59
N TYR A 30 -7.55 15.20 19.39
CA TYR A 30 -8.84 14.68 18.94
C TYR A 30 -9.07 13.20 19.31
N GLY A 31 -8.18 12.57 20.06
CA GLY A 31 -8.30 11.19 20.51
C GLY A 31 -8.05 10.15 19.42
N VAL A 32 -7.36 10.51 18.33
CA VAL A 32 -6.90 9.56 17.33
C VAL A 32 -5.73 8.77 17.93
N ASN A 33 -5.87 7.46 18.02
CA ASN A 33 -4.86 6.58 18.61
C ASN A 33 -4.29 5.56 17.60
N MET A 34 -4.84 5.50 16.39
CA MET A 34 -4.39 4.60 15.32
C MET A 34 -4.29 5.36 13.99
N PRO A 35 -3.26 6.21 13.82
CA PRO A 35 -3.06 6.96 12.58
C PRO A 35 -2.42 6.12 11.49
N LEU A 36 -2.71 6.43 10.21
CA LEU A 36 -2.00 5.86 9.08
C LEU A 36 -0.58 6.45 9.02
N ALA A 37 0.41 5.58 8.83
CA ALA A 37 1.82 5.92 8.78
C ALA A 37 2.47 5.37 7.49
N THR A 38 2.04 5.89 6.34
CA THR A 38 2.40 5.38 5.00
C THR A 38 3.57 6.10 4.35
N VAL A 39 4.19 7.09 5.03
CA VAL A 39 5.38 7.77 4.53
C VAL A 39 6.51 6.76 4.33
N ALA A 40 7.33 6.94 3.29
CA ALA A 40 8.41 6.05 2.88
C ALA A 40 8.01 4.63 2.42
N SER A 41 6.73 4.36 2.17
CA SER A 41 6.31 3.06 1.60
C SER A 41 7.00 2.73 0.28
N GLU A 42 7.31 3.74 -0.53
CA GLU A 42 8.02 3.58 -1.81
C GLU A 42 9.47 3.10 -1.62
N ALA A 43 10.16 3.60 -0.59
CA ALA A 43 11.52 3.17 -0.27
C ALA A 43 11.56 1.72 0.23
N ILE A 44 10.55 1.29 0.99
CA ILE A 44 10.39 -0.11 1.38
C ILE A 44 10.05 -0.97 0.17
N ALA A 45 9.13 -0.51 -0.68
CA ALA A 45 8.79 -1.19 -1.93
C ALA A 45 10.02 -1.37 -2.84
N GLU A 46 10.89 -0.36 -3.00
CA GLU A 46 12.12 -0.48 -3.77
C GLU A 46 12.98 -1.64 -3.25
N ARG A 47 13.16 -1.77 -1.93
CA ARG A 47 13.95 -2.88 -1.34
C ARG A 47 13.34 -4.24 -1.63
N VAL A 48 12.03 -4.35 -1.54
CA VAL A 48 11.31 -5.59 -1.86
C VAL A 48 11.50 -5.96 -3.33
N TRP A 49 11.31 -5.03 -4.24
CA TRP A 49 11.44 -5.30 -5.68
C TRP A 49 12.88 -5.62 -6.09
N LEU A 50 13.89 -5.01 -5.46
CA LEU A 50 15.29 -5.40 -5.64
C LEU A 50 15.52 -6.86 -5.22
N ARG A 51 14.94 -7.30 -4.09
CA ARG A 51 15.01 -8.70 -3.64
C ARG A 51 14.25 -9.65 -4.56
N MET A 52 13.20 -9.18 -5.22
CA MET A 52 12.45 -9.92 -6.25
C MET A 52 13.11 -9.92 -7.62
N GLY A 53 14.34 -9.39 -7.73
CA GLY A 53 15.18 -9.46 -8.93
C GLY A 53 14.93 -8.37 -9.98
N LEU A 54 14.25 -7.28 -9.63
CA LEU A 54 14.16 -6.10 -10.48
C LEU A 54 15.42 -5.24 -10.32
N ASN A 55 15.76 -4.48 -11.37
CA ASN A 55 16.76 -3.44 -11.27
C ASN A 55 16.15 -2.07 -10.92
N LYS A 56 16.99 -1.07 -10.64
CA LYS A 56 16.51 0.26 -10.21
C LYS A 56 15.70 0.99 -11.28
N GLU A 57 16.02 0.84 -12.55
CA GLU A 57 15.28 1.45 -13.65
C GLU A 57 13.86 0.88 -13.73
N GLU A 58 13.71 -0.44 -13.70
CA GLU A 58 12.41 -1.13 -13.68
C GLU A 58 11.54 -0.71 -12.50
N ILE A 59 12.15 -0.49 -11.32
CA ILE A 59 11.43 -0.08 -10.11
C ILE A 59 11.04 1.40 -10.18
N ARG A 60 11.92 2.28 -10.70
CA ARG A 60 11.62 3.71 -10.83
C ARG A 60 10.43 3.98 -11.74
N GLU A 61 10.27 3.20 -12.80
CA GLU A 61 9.11 3.29 -13.68
C GLU A 61 7.79 2.91 -13.01
N PHE A 62 7.82 2.26 -11.87
CA PHE A 62 6.62 1.87 -11.14
C PHE A 62 5.99 3.03 -10.37
N PHE A 63 6.80 3.91 -9.78
CA PHE A 63 6.32 4.98 -8.92
C PHE A 63 5.82 6.20 -9.71
N THR A 64 4.79 6.85 -9.15
CA THR A 64 4.32 8.17 -9.60
C THR A 64 5.17 9.28 -8.97
N ALA A 65 5.02 10.51 -9.47
CA ALA A 65 5.51 11.71 -8.78
C ALA A 65 4.83 11.91 -7.42
N PRO A 66 5.42 12.71 -6.51
CA PRO A 66 4.88 12.93 -5.17
C PRO A 66 3.41 13.37 -5.15
N ALA A 67 2.99 14.21 -6.10
CA ALA A 67 1.61 14.68 -6.20
C ALA A 67 0.57 13.56 -6.36
N HIS A 68 0.97 12.41 -6.90
CA HIS A 68 0.08 11.30 -7.25
C HIS A 68 0.30 10.06 -6.39
N LEU A 69 1.21 10.10 -5.42
CA LEU A 69 1.51 9.00 -4.51
C LEU A 69 0.30 8.46 -3.75
N PRO A 70 -0.69 9.25 -3.32
CA PRO A 70 -1.88 8.69 -2.69
C PRO A 70 -2.59 7.65 -3.54
N TRP A 71 -2.75 7.93 -4.84
CA TRP A 71 -3.37 6.98 -5.77
C TRP A 71 -2.47 5.80 -6.12
N HIS A 72 -1.15 6.03 -6.21
CA HIS A 72 -0.18 4.94 -6.35
C HIS A 72 -0.24 3.98 -5.16
N ARG A 73 -0.26 4.50 -3.93
CA ARG A 73 -0.36 3.71 -2.69
C ARG A 73 -1.65 2.90 -2.58
N MET A 74 -2.72 3.37 -3.20
CA MET A 74 -3.99 2.64 -3.34
C MET A 74 -4.01 1.67 -4.54
N GLY A 75 -2.94 1.59 -5.32
CA GLY A 75 -2.83 0.73 -6.50
C GLY A 75 -3.56 1.26 -7.74
N ASN A 76 -4.05 2.49 -7.74
CA ASN A 76 -4.85 3.04 -8.84
C ASN A 76 -4.01 3.46 -10.03
N LEU A 77 -2.79 3.96 -9.80
CA LEU A 77 -2.00 4.67 -10.80
C LEU A 77 -0.51 4.36 -10.66
N ASN A 78 0.17 4.10 -11.78
CA ASN A 78 1.62 3.91 -11.86
C ASN A 78 2.25 4.92 -12.82
N LYS A 79 3.56 5.12 -12.77
CA LYS A 79 4.41 5.90 -13.70
C LYS A 79 4.12 7.39 -13.80
N TRP A 80 2.90 7.83 -13.52
CA TRP A 80 2.43 9.18 -13.79
C TRP A 80 3.39 10.24 -13.23
N ASP A 81 3.95 11.03 -14.14
CA ASP A 81 4.81 12.18 -13.82
C ASP A 81 6.07 11.84 -12.97
N GLY A 82 6.43 10.53 -12.88
CA GLY A 82 7.63 10.05 -12.19
C GLY A 82 8.93 10.35 -12.94
N PRO A 83 10.05 9.82 -12.52
CA PRO A 83 10.27 8.97 -11.35
C PRO A 83 10.52 9.75 -10.04
N LEU A 84 10.48 9.02 -8.91
CA LEU A 84 10.97 9.54 -7.63
C LEU A 84 12.50 9.50 -7.57
N SER A 85 13.13 10.56 -7.05
CA SER A 85 14.57 10.56 -6.85
C SER A 85 15.00 9.79 -5.62
N ASP A 86 16.22 9.21 -5.65
CA ASP A 86 16.79 8.52 -4.48
C ASP A 86 16.88 9.46 -3.27
N ALA A 87 17.24 10.73 -3.48
CA ALA A 87 17.31 11.73 -2.42
C ALA A 87 15.94 11.98 -1.77
N TRP A 88 14.88 12.03 -2.55
CA TRP A 88 13.53 12.16 -2.03
C TRP A 88 13.16 10.94 -1.16
N GLN A 89 13.42 9.74 -1.63
CA GLN A 89 13.12 8.52 -0.88
C GLN A 89 13.89 8.44 0.45
N GLN A 90 15.18 8.82 0.46
CA GLN A 90 15.99 8.88 1.68
C GLN A 90 15.46 9.90 2.69
N ASN A 91 15.02 11.06 2.21
CA ASN A 91 14.37 12.06 3.06
C ASN A 91 13.05 11.54 3.65
N GLN A 92 12.28 10.76 2.89
CA GLN A 92 11.04 10.15 3.40
C GLN A 92 11.31 9.10 4.49
N ILE A 93 12.39 8.31 4.39
CA ILE A 93 12.80 7.38 5.45
C ILE A 93 13.11 8.15 6.75
N ALA A 94 13.93 9.21 6.66
CA ALA A 94 14.27 10.03 7.81
C ALA A 94 13.02 10.69 8.43
N LEU A 95 12.12 11.20 7.60
CA LEU A 95 10.85 11.77 8.04
C LEU A 95 9.95 10.73 8.73
N GLN A 96 9.86 9.51 8.18
CA GLN A 96 9.04 8.44 8.75
C GLN A 96 9.54 8.01 10.14
N HIS A 97 10.85 7.98 10.37
CA HIS A 97 11.40 7.74 11.70
C HIS A 97 10.93 8.80 12.72
N GLN A 98 10.91 10.08 12.34
CA GLN A 98 10.42 11.16 13.20
C GLN A 98 8.91 11.00 13.48
N ILE A 99 8.12 10.72 12.44
CA ILE A 99 6.67 10.50 12.54
C ILE A 99 6.36 9.35 13.51
N LEU A 100 6.97 8.19 13.31
CA LEU A 100 6.73 7.00 14.14
C LEU A 100 7.19 7.21 15.58
N THR A 101 8.32 7.88 15.78
CA THR A 101 8.81 8.24 17.12
C THR A 101 7.77 9.09 17.86
N ARG A 102 7.28 10.16 17.21
CA ARG A 102 6.30 11.06 17.83
C ARG A 102 4.96 10.36 18.10
N MET A 103 4.48 9.56 17.18
CA MET A 103 3.25 8.77 17.38
C MET A 103 3.37 7.85 18.60
N ARG A 104 4.50 7.13 18.72
CA ARG A 104 4.76 6.22 19.85
C ARG A 104 4.90 6.96 21.18
N GLU A 105 5.57 8.12 21.20
CA GLU A 105 5.67 8.98 22.41
C GLU A 105 4.30 9.41 22.92
N LEU A 106 3.34 9.64 22.04
CA LEU A 106 1.95 9.99 22.37
C LEU A 106 1.06 8.78 22.64
N GLY A 107 1.62 7.57 22.69
CA GLY A 107 0.87 6.32 22.94
C GLY A 107 -0.03 5.87 21.77
N MET A 108 0.21 6.40 20.57
CA MET A 108 -0.50 5.96 19.38
C MET A 108 0.08 4.65 18.86
N GLN A 109 -0.75 3.90 18.14
CA GLN A 109 -0.38 2.68 17.44
C GLN A 109 -0.42 2.93 15.92
N PRO A 110 0.72 3.17 15.27
CA PRO A 110 0.75 3.45 13.84
C PRO A 110 0.25 2.29 13.00
N ILE A 111 -0.48 2.59 11.93
CA ILE A 111 -0.87 1.59 10.94
C ILE A 111 0.11 1.69 9.78
N ALA A 112 0.92 0.64 9.58
CA ALA A 112 1.89 0.53 8.50
C ALA A 112 1.23 0.07 7.19
N PRO A 113 1.79 0.40 6.02
CA PRO A 113 1.34 -0.16 4.76
C PRO A 113 1.75 -1.63 4.62
N ALA A 114 0.94 -2.41 3.92
CA ALA A 114 1.26 -3.76 3.50
C ALA A 114 1.02 -3.95 1.99
N PHE A 115 1.42 -5.10 1.47
CA PHE A 115 1.27 -5.43 0.06
C PHE A 115 -0.18 -5.76 -0.29
N ALA A 116 -0.72 -5.12 -1.30
CA ALA A 116 -2.10 -5.29 -1.76
C ALA A 116 -2.23 -6.03 -3.11
N GLY A 117 -1.13 -6.58 -3.61
CA GLY A 117 -1.12 -7.34 -4.87
C GLY A 117 -0.63 -6.58 -6.10
N PHE A 118 -0.39 -5.27 -6.01
CA PHE A 118 0.05 -4.46 -7.16
C PHE A 118 1.55 -4.58 -7.42
N VAL A 119 1.91 -4.82 -8.68
CA VAL A 119 3.29 -5.13 -9.07
C VAL A 119 3.80 -4.22 -10.20
N PRO A 120 5.13 -3.97 -10.25
CA PRO A 120 5.76 -3.28 -11.37
C PRO A 120 5.62 -4.03 -12.69
N GLU A 121 5.55 -3.31 -13.80
CA GLU A 121 5.54 -3.90 -15.14
C GLU A 121 6.79 -4.76 -15.41
N GLY A 122 7.96 -4.35 -14.91
CA GLY A 122 9.19 -5.15 -14.99
C GLY A 122 9.06 -6.53 -14.32
N PHE A 123 8.26 -6.65 -13.26
CA PHE A 123 7.96 -7.93 -12.65
C PHE A 123 7.07 -8.81 -13.56
N VAL A 124 6.06 -8.20 -14.20
CA VAL A 124 5.19 -8.87 -15.16
C VAL A 124 6.00 -9.44 -16.33
N GLN A 125 6.92 -8.65 -16.87
CA GLN A 125 7.78 -9.05 -18.00
C GLN A 125 8.70 -10.22 -17.66
N LYS A 126 9.15 -10.33 -16.39
CA LYS A 126 10.00 -11.45 -15.92
C LYS A 126 9.23 -12.72 -15.62
N HIS A 127 7.91 -12.64 -15.45
CA HIS A 127 7.05 -13.77 -15.08
C HIS A 127 5.88 -13.95 -16.05
N PRO A 128 6.15 -14.20 -17.35
CA PRO A 128 5.12 -14.23 -18.40
C PRO A 128 4.09 -15.36 -18.23
N ASP A 129 4.43 -16.38 -17.46
CA ASP A 129 3.52 -17.51 -17.17
C ASP A 129 2.50 -17.20 -16.06
N THR A 130 2.66 -16.08 -15.34
CA THR A 130 1.72 -15.64 -14.31
C THR A 130 0.57 -14.86 -14.93
N GLN A 131 -0.64 -15.19 -14.52
CA GLN A 131 -1.87 -14.56 -15.06
C GLN A 131 -2.16 -13.22 -14.35
N PHE A 132 -1.30 -12.22 -14.57
CA PHE A 132 -1.54 -10.88 -14.06
C PHE A 132 -2.81 -10.27 -14.64
N ARG A 133 -3.47 -9.43 -13.85
CA ARG A 133 -4.61 -8.66 -14.30
C ARG A 133 -4.20 -7.20 -14.45
N HIS A 134 -4.58 -6.60 -15.57
CA HIS A 134 -4.34 -5.18 -15.83
C HIS A 134 -5.59 -4.40 -15.41
N MET A 135 -5.48 -3.58 -14.38
CA MET A 135 -6.60 -2.90 -13.72
C MET A 135 -6.75 -1.48 -14.25
N ARG A 136 -7.95 -1.13 -14.69
CA ARG A 136 -8.26 0.24 -15.14
C ARG A 136 -8.79 1.08 -13.99
N TRP A 137 -8.33 2.34 -13.95
CA TRP A 137 -8.84 3.33 -13.02
C TRP A 137 -8.97 4.72 -13.67
N GLY A 138 -10.12 5.37 -13.46
CA GLY A 138 -10.40 6.69 -14.01
C GLY A 138 -10.35 6.72 -15.54
N GLY A 139 -9.96 7.86 -16.09
CA GLY A 139 -9.81 8.07 -17.52
C GLY A 139 -8.35 8.07 -17.99
N PHE A 140 -7.43 7.48 -17.22
CA PHE A 140 -6.02 7.42 -17.57
C PHE A 140 -5.76 6.42 -18.70
N ASP A 141 -4.73 6.70 -19.51
CA ASP A 141 -4.26 5.80 -20.54
C ASP A 141 -3.75 4.49 -19.96
N GLU A 142 -3.81 3.42 -20.76
CA GLU A 142 -3.53 2.05 -20.33
C GLU A 142 -2.12 1.89 -19.72
N GLU A 143 -1.13 2.65 -20.17
CA GLU A 143 0.24 2.62 -19.67
C GLU A 143 0.38 3.02 -18.18
N TYR A 144 -0.60 3.75 -17.63
CA TYR A 144 -0.61 4.19 -16.23
C TYR A 144 -1.41 3.25 -15.32
N ASN A 145 -2.05 2.26 -15.88
CA ASN A 145 -2.85 1.30 -15.13
C ASN A 145 -1.97 0.30 -14.37
N ALA A 146 -2.49 -0.19 -13.25
CA ALA A 146 -1.75 -1.12 -12.40
C ALA A 146 -1.92 -2.58 -12.83
N TYR A 147 -0.86 -3.36 -12.66
CA TYR A 147 -0.93 -4.81 -12.70
C TYR A 147 -1.14 -5.38 -11.32
N VAL A 148 -2.01 -6.37 -11.18
CA VAL A 148 -2.26 -7.06 -9.92
C VAL A 148 -2.00 -8.56 -10.06
N LEU A 149 -1.36 -9.14 -9.04
CA LEU A 149 -1.16 -10.59 -8.93
C LEU A 149 -2.49 -11.31 -8.74
N PRO A 150 -2.67 -12.50 -9.32
CA PRO A 150 -3.78 -13.37 -8.94
C PRO A 150 -3.60 -13.84 -7.47
N PRO A 151 -4.70 -14.08 -6.75
CA PRO A 151 -4.63 -14.43 -5.33
C PRO A 151 -3.99 -15.79 -5.05
N ASP A 152 -4.00 -16.69 -6.03
CA ASP A 152 -3.39 -18.02 -5.98
C ASP A 152 -1.90 -18.04 -6.41
N SER A 153 -1.32 -16.88 -6.72
CA SER A 153 0.10 -16.78 -7.07
C SER A 153 0.99 -17.05 -5.87
N PRO A 154 2.00 -17.93 -5.99
CA PRO A 154 2.96 -18.17 -4.93
C PRO A 154 3.78 -16.93 -4.56
N PHE A 155 3.92 -15.98 -5.50
CA PHE A 155 4.61 -14.72 -5.27
C PHE A 155 3.86 -13.80 -4.30
N PHE A 156 2.55 -13.95 -4.15
CA PHE A 156 1.76 -13.02 -3.34
C PHE A 156 2.19 -13.08 -1.86
N GLU A 157 2.28 -14.28 -1.31
CA GLU A 157 2.72 -14.48 0.08
C GLU A 157 4.17 -14.07 0.26
N GLU A 158 5.06 -14.44 -0.67
CA GLU A 158 6.48 -14.09 -0.62
C GLU A 158 6.69 -12.57 -0.61
N ILE A 159 6.07 -11.84 -1.54
CA ILE A 159 6.19 -10.39 -1.63
C ILE A 159 5.60 -9.73 -0.39
N GLY A 160 4.40 -10.12 0.05
CA GLY A 160 3.76 -9.54 1.23
C GLY A 160 4.56 -9.77 2.51
N LYS A 161 5.13 -10.97 2.68
CA LYS A 161 6.07 -11.26 3.76
C LYS A 161 7.27 -10.32 3.73
N LEU A 162 7.90 -10.14 2.56
CA LEU A 162 9.05 -9.26 2.40
C LEU A 162 8.73 -7.80 2.74
N PHE A 163 7.53 -7.32 2.40
CA PHE A 163 7.09 -5.96 2.77
C PHE A 163 7.05 -5.76 4.27
N VAL A 164 6.47 -6.70 5.01
CA VAL A 164 6.43 -6.65 6.48
C VAL A 164 7.85 -6.71 7.06
N GLU A 165 8.66 -7.66 6.61
CA GLU A 165 10.05 -7.81 7.08
C GLU A 165 10.91 -6.56 6.83
N GLU A 166 10.86 -5.97 5.63
CA GLU A 166 11.65 -4.77 5.29
C GLU A 166 11.13 -3.53 6.05
N TRP A 167 9.81 -3.45 6.28
CA TRP A 167 9.24 -2.40 7.12
C TRP A 167 9.75 -2.50 8.55
N GLU A 168 9.63 -3.67 9.17
CA GLU A 168 10.04 -3.86 10.57
C GLU A 168 11.55 -3.75 10.76
N LYS A 169 12.32 -4.18 9.79
CA LYS A 169 13.78 -4.01 9.79
C LYS A 169 14.20 -2.54 9.80
N GLU A 170 13.48 -1.66 9.10
CA GLU A 170 13.77 -0.23 9.05
C GLU A 170 13.17 0.53 10.23
N PHE A 171 11.89 0.28 10.55
CA PHE A 171 11.10 1.12 11.45
C PHE A 171 10.76 0.46 12.79
N GLY A 172 11.18 -0.79 12.99
CA GLY A 172 10.87 -1.60 14.17
C GLY A 172 9.51 -2.29 14.07
N GLU A 173 9.25 -3.15 15.03
CA GLU A 173 8.02 -3.95 15.11
C GLU A 173 6.76 -3.10 15.00
N ASN A 174 5.76 -3.63 14.31
CA ASN A 174 4.46 -3.00 14.15
C ASN A 174 3.35 -4.05 14.26
N THR A 175 2.21 -3.66 14.82
CA THR A 175 1.08 -4.57 15.01
C THR A 175 0.04 -4.45 13.89
N TYR A 176 -0.19 -3.25 13.37
CA TYR A 176 -1.30 -2.96 12.47
C TYR A 176 -0.81 -2.67 11.06
N TYR A 177 -1.35 -3.40 10.08
CA TYR A 177 -0.96 -3.27 8.67
C TYR A 177 -2.18 -3.02 7.79
N LEU A 178 -2.14 -1.93 7.02
CA LEU A 178 -3.19 -1.57 6.07
C LEU A 178 -2.92 -2.23 4.72
N SER A 179 -3.90 -2.93 4.21
CA SER A 179 -3.91 -3.39 2.82
C SER A 179 -5.34 -3.41 2.30
N ASP A 180 -5.57 -2.69 1.20
CA ASP A 180 -6.84 -2.64 0.49
C ASP A 180 -6.59 -2.94 -0.99
N SER A 181 -7.19 -4.03 -1.49
CA SER A 181 -7.22 -4.33 -2.91
C SER A 181 -8.43 -3.70 -3.57
N PHE A 182 -8.30 -3.32 -4.84
CA PHE A 182 -9.39 -2.83 -5.68
C PHE A 182 -10.10 -1.56 -5.18
N ASN A 183 -9.36 -0.66 -4.57
CA ASN A 183 -9.88 0.62 -4.13
C ASN A 183 -10.34 1.46 -5.34
N GLU A 184 -11.65 1.76 -5.42
CA GLU A 184 -12.27 2.47 -6.56
C GLU A 184 -12.05 1.81 -7.93
N MET A 185 -11.72 0.53 -7.98
CA MET A 185 -11.51 -0.21 -9.24
C MET A 185 -12.65 -1.15 -9.54
N GLU A 186 -12.90 -1.35 -10.83
CA GLU A 186 -13.80 -2.42 -11.28
C GLU A 186 -13.08 -3.77 -11.16
N LEU A 187 -13.74 -4.71 -10.49
CA LEU A 187 -13.24 -6.08 -10.45
C LEU A 187 -13.27 -6.68 -11.86
N PRO A 188 -12.27 -7.49 -12.22
CA PRO A 188 -12.19 -8.10 -13.55
C PRO A 188 -13.14 -9.31 -13.70
N ILE A 189 -14.40 -9.11 -13.36
CA ILE A 189 -15.47 -10.11 -13.38
C ILE A 189 -16.72 -9.45 -13.93
N ASP A 190 -17.62 -10.24 -14.52
CA ASP A 190 -18.94 -9.77 -14.92
C ASP A 190 -19.65 -9.15 -13.70
N LYS A 191 -20.13 -7.91 -13.85
CA LYS A 191 -20.81 -7.17 -12.77
C LYS A 191 -22.05 -7.86 -12.23
N GLU A 192 -22.69 -8.68 -13.06
CA GLU A 192 -23.89 -9.45 -12.72
C GLU A 192 -23.58 -10.75 -11.97
N ASP A 193 -22.34 -11.26 -12.07
CA ASP A 193 -21.91 -12.49 -11.38
C ASP A 193 -21.43 -12.18 -9.95
N LYS A 194 -22.40 -12.10 -9.05
CA LYS A 194 -22.15 -11.81 -7.63
C LYS A 194 -21.38 -12.94 -6.92
N GLU A 195 -21.61 -14.19 -7.30
CA GLU A 195 -20.95 -15.34 -6.68
C GLU A 195 -19.46 -15.34 -7.02
N ALA A 196 -19.10 -15.17 -8.29
CA ALA A 196 -17.71 -15.05 -8.72
C ALA A 196 -17.02 -13.85 -8.07
N LYS A 197 -17.75 -12.73 -7.94
CA LYS A 197 -17.24 -11.53 -7.24
C LYS A 197 -16.90 -11.85 -5.78
N TYR A 198 -17.79 -12.45 -5.04
CA TYR A 198 -17.60 -12.76 -3.63
C TYR A 198 -16.46 -13.74 -3.42
N LYS A 199 -16.40 -14.78 -4.27
CA LYS A 199 -15.32 -15.75 -4.25
C LYS A 199 -13.96 -15.08 -4.47
N LEU A 200 -13.83 -14.24 -5.48
CA LEU A 200 -12.56 -13.54 -5.78
C LEU A 200 -12.11 -12.64 -4.63
N LEU A 201 -13.05 -11.88 -4.04
CA LEU A 201 -12.73 -11.00 -2.92
C LEU A 201 -12.30 -11.78 -1.68
N ALA A 202 -12.96 -12.91 -1.39
CA ALA A 202 -12.57 -13.79 -0.29
C ALA A 202 -11.17 -14.39 -0.51
N GLU A 203 -10.85 -14.84 -1.74
CA GLU A 203 -9.53 -15.33 -2.10
C GLU A 203 -8.44 -14.27 -1.92
N TYR A 204 -8.67 -13.02 -2.34
CA TYR A 204 -7.74 -11.92 -2.10
C TYR A 204 -7.60 -11.60 -0.61
N GLY A 205 -8.70 -11.56 0.14
CA GLY A 205 -8.67 -11.31 1.57
C GLY A 205 -7.85 -12.35 2.33
N GLU A 206 -8.08 -13.63 2.03
CA GLU A 206 -7.31 -14.73 2.62
C GLU A 206 -5.81 -14.63 2.29
N THR A 207 -5.47 -14.34 1.04
CA THR A 207 -4.07 -14.25 0.59
C THR A 207 -3.36 -13.05 1.19
N ILE A 208 -4.02 -11.89 1.25
CA ILE A 208 -3.47 -10.69 1.93
C ILE A 208 -3.18 -11.01 3.39
N TYR A 209 -4.16 -11.57 4.11
CA TYR A 209 -3.97 -11.92 5.52
C TYR A 209 -2.79 -12.89 5.70
N LYS A 210 -2.71 -13.96 4.90
CA LYS A 210 -1.61 -14.93 4.96
C LYS A 210 -0.26 -14.26 4.69
N SER A 211 -0.19 -13.36 3.72
CA SER A 211 1.05 -12.66 3.36
C SER A 211 1.57 -11.76 4.49
N ILE A 212 0.67 -11.06 5.18
CA ILE A 212 1.01 -10.25 6.36
C ILE A 212 1.43 -11.14 7.51
N ALA A 213 0.66 -12.19 7.83
CA ALA A 213 0.96 -13.13 8.91
C ALA A 213 2.26 -13.92 8.68
N ALA A 214 2.65 -14.17 7.43
CA ALA A 214 3.93 -14.79 7.10
C ALA A 214 5.14 -13.92 7.46
N GLY A 215 4.98 -12.58 7.43
CA GLY A 215 6.01 -11.64 7.86
C GLY A 215 5.99 -11.38 9.36
N ASN A 216 4.79 -11.27 9.95
CA ASN A 216 4.60 -11.09 11.38
C ASN A 216 3.32 -11.84 11.82
N PRO A 217 3.45 -12.99 12.54
CA PRO A 217 2.30 -13.80 12.94
C PRO A 217 1.35 -13.13 13.94
N ASP A 218 1.81 -12.08 14.63
CA ASP A 218 1.01 -11.30 15.58
C ASP A 218 0.38 -10.06 14.94
N ALA A 219 0.57 -9.87 13.64
CA ALA A 219 0.03 -8.72 12.93
C ALA A 219 -1.49 -8.75 12.82
N VAL A 220 -2.07 -7.56 12.88
CA VAL A 220 -3.50 -7.32 12.65
C VAL A 220 -3.68 -6.63 11.30
N TRP A 221 -4.38 -7.29 10.40
CA TRP A 221 -4.76 -6.67 9.13
C TRP A 221 -5.85 -5.63 9.33
N VAL A 222 -5.63 -4.44 8.77
CA VAL A 222 -6.56 -3.31 8.77
C VAL A 222 -7.00 -3.03 7.34
N THR A 223 -8.26 -2.74 7.14
CA THR A 223 -8.82 -2.34 5.85
C THR A 223 -9.69 -1.10 5.98
N GLN A 224 -9.84 -0.32 4.93
CA GLN A 224 -10.63 0.90 4.94
C GLN A 224 -12.12 0.56 4.94
N GLY A 225 -12.87 1.11 5.90
CA GLY A 225 -14.30 0.80 6.06
C GLY A 225 -15.19 1.26 4.90
N TRP A 226 -14.75 2.21 4.10
CA TRP A 226 -15.54 2.69 2.96
C TRP A 226 -15.61 1.68 1.81
N THR A 227 -14.61 0.82 1.65
CA THR A 227 -14.65 -0.28 0.67
C THR A 227 -15.77 -1.27 0.97
N PHE A 228 -16.16 -1.44 2.24
CA PHE A 228 -17.30 -2.29 2.63
C PHE A 228 -18.65 -1.72 2.18
N GLY A 229 -18.80 -0.41 2.04
CA GLY A 229 -20.01 0.21 1.49
C GLY A 229 -20.31 -0.21 0.06
N TYR A 230 -19.28 -0.57 -0.69
CA TYR A 230 -19.37 -1.00 -2.08
C TYR A 230 -19.17 -2.51 -2.28
N GLN A 231 -18.57 -3.18 -1.30
CA GLN A 231 -18.16 -4.58 -1.41
C GLN A 231 -18.44 -5.33 -0.10
N HIS A 232 -19.71 -5.56 0.22
CA HIS A 232 -20.18 -6.22 1.46
C HIS A 232 -19.63 -7.62 1.72
N SER A 233 -18.82 -8.18 0.83
CA SER A 233 -18.44 -9.59 0.79
C SER A 233 -17.02 -9.90 1.27
N PHE A 234 -16.28 -8.93 1.77
CA PHE A 234 -14.97 -9.20 2.37
C PHE A 234 -15.03 -9.95 3.71
N LEU A 235 -16.22 -10.07 4.32
CA LEU A 235 -16.42 -10.61 5.65
C LEU A 235 -17.30 -11.88 5.70
N SER A 236 -17.68 -12.44 4.56
CA SER A 236 -18.52 -13.64 4.51
C SER A 236 -17.70 -14.92 4.35
#